data_8c85b155f06e36efe56751a7f97aad39
#
_entry.id   8c85b155f06e36efe56751a7f97aad39
#
_cell.length_a   1.000
_cell.length_b   1.000
_cell.length_c   1.000
_cell.angle_alpha   90.00
_cell.angle_beta   90.00
_cell.angle_gamma   90.00
#
_symmetry.space_group_name_H-M   'P 1'
#
loop_
_entity.id
_entity.type
_entity.pdbx_description
1 polymer ?
#
loop_
_entity_poly.entity_id
_entity_poly.type
_entity_poly.pdbx_seq_one_letter_code
_entity_poly.pdbx_strand_id
1 'polypeptide(L)'
;GTENILGAIGFGKAAEVVIQNSGENTKVKNLRDLFETKLSQHFPRVNILSQNVSRLGNTSAIVMPGVLAETQVMGFDLDGICLSAGAACSSGKVKRSHVVEAMNIGDEPATNTIRVSFGWDSTEPEIDFLIDTWLKIYERANKKI
;
A
#
# COMPACT_ATOMS: atom_id res chain seq x y z
N GLY A 1 -22.35 25.90 17.95
CA GLY A 1 -23.04 24.64 17.62
C GLY A 1 -22.91 23.63 18.74
N THR A 2 -23.62 22.52 18.63
CA THR A 2 -23.49 21.41 19.59
C THR A 2 -22.20 20.63 19.27
N GLU A 3 -21.38 20.44 20.29
CA GLU A 3 -20.13 19.70 20.13
C GLU A 3 -20.37 18.20 19.87
N ASN A 4 -19.55 17.58 19.02
CA ASN A 4 -19.62 16.15 18.76
C ASN A 4 -18.94 15.36 19.90
N ILE A 5 -19.65 15.23 21.04
CA ILE A 5 -19.12 14.59 22.25
C ILE A 5 -18.79 13.12 22.00
N LEU A 6 -19.62 12.39 21.26
CA LEU A 6 -19.35 10.98 20.94
C LEU A 6 -18.09 10.81 20.11
N GLY A 7 -17.88 11.68 19.12
CA GLY A 7 -16.65 11.69 18.33
C GLY A 7 -15.41 12.02 19.18
N ALA A 8 -15.53 12.98 20.10
CA ALA A 8 -14.42 13.36 20.99
C ALA A 8 -14.04 12.21 21.95
N ILE A 9 -15.04 11.53 22.54
CA ILE A 9 -14.81 10.36 23.42
C ILE A 9 -14.17 9.21 22.62
N GLY A 10 -14.72 8.90 21.43
CA GLY A 10 -14.17 7.84 20.56
C GLY A 10 -12.73 8.11 20.13
N PHE A 11 -12.42 9.35 19.76
CA PHE A 11 -11.06 9.76 19.42
C PHE A 11 -10.10 9.66 20.62
N GLY A 12 -10.54 10.11 21.80
CA GLY A 12 -9.76 9.98 23.03
C GLY A 12 -9.46 8.52 23.38
N LYS A 13 -10.46 7.63 23.23
CA LYS A 13 -10.26 6.19 23.47
C LYS A 13 -9.33 5.55 22.44
N ALA A 14 -9.44 5.94 21.18
CA ALA A 14 -8.52 5.47 20.14
C ALA A 14 -7.06 5.89 20.43
N ALA A 15 -6.84 7.13 20.86
CA ALA A 15 -5.52 7.61 21.24
C ALA A 15 -4.93 6.83 22.44
N GLU A 16 -5.74 6.54 23.45
CA GLU A 16 -5.34 5.72 24.60
C GLU A 16 -4.91 4.30 24.16
N VAL A 17 -5.71 3.65 23.30
CA VAL A 17 -5.41 2.32 22.77
C VAL A 17 -4.11 2.30 21.96
N VAL A 18 -3.86 3.31 21.13
CA VAL A 18 -2.61 3.42 20.36
C VAL A 18 -1.39 3.55 21.27
N ILE A 19 -1.51 4.32 22.36
CA ILE A 19 -0.41 4.47 23.33
C ILE A 19 -0.14 3.14 24.07
N GLN A 20 -1.20 2.46 24.50
CA GLN A 20 -1.08 1.17 25.20
C GLN A 20 -0.50 0.07 24.33
N ASN A 21 -0.80 0.08 23.03
CA ASN A 21 -0.36 -0.92 22.05
C ASN A 21 0.81 -0.44 21.19
N SER A 22 1.66 0.44 21.70
CA SER A 22 2.80 1.00 20.94
C SER A 22 3.78 -0.07 20.41
N GLY A 23 3.85 -1.25 21.05
CA GLY A 23 4.62 -2.41 20.56
C GLY A 23 4.09 -3.00 19.25
N GLU A 24 2.80 -2.86 18.94
CA GLU A 24 2.21 -3.37 17.70
C GLU A 24 2.70 -2.63 16.45
N ASN A 25 3.13 -1.39 16.59
CA ASN A 25 3.78 -0.66 15.50
C ASN A 25 5.04 -1.38 15.00
N THR A 26 5.76 -2.09 15.87
CA THR A 26 6.92 -2.90 15.50
C THR A 26 6.50 -4.15 14.71
N LYS A 27 5.42 -4.82 15.11
CA LYS A 27 4.85 -5.96 14.38
C LYS A 27 4.47 -5.56 12.95
N VAL A 28 3.68 -4.50 12.82
CA VAL A 28 3.22 -4.00 11.52
C VAL A 28 4.39 -3.57 10.63
N LYS A 29 5.40 -2.93 11.22
CA LYS A 29 6.64 -2.59 10.51
C LYS A 29 7.36 -3.85 10.00
N ASN A 30 7.47 -4.88 10.82
CA ASN A 30 8.13 -6.13 10.44
C ASN A 30 7.38 -6.82 9.29
N LEU A 31 6.04 -6.80 9.30
CA LEU A 31 5.22 -7.33 8.20
C LEU A 31 5.46 -6.56 6.89
N ARG A 32 5.51 -5.23 6.94
CA ARG A 32 5.85 -4.40 5.79
C ARG A 32 7.25 -4.72 5.26
N ASP A 33 8.24 -4.81 6.14
CA ASP A 33 9.63 -5.09 5.77
C ASP A 33 9.76 -6.51 5.19
N LEU A 34 9.05 -7.48 5.74
CA LEU A 34 8.96 -8.85 5.21
C LEU A 34 8.35 -8.88 3.81
N PHE A 35 7.24 -8.15 3.62
CA PHE A 35 6.60 -8.01 2.30
C PHE A 35 7.57 -7.45 1.26
N GLU A 36 8.23 -6.34 1.57
CA GLU A 36 9.18 -5.70 0.66
C GLU A 36 10.35 -6.62 0.32
N THR A 37 10.87 -7.35 1.31
CA THR A 37 11.97 -8.31 1.13
C THR A 37 11.55 -9.46 0.23
N LYS A 38 10.42 -10.11 0.53
CA LYS A 38 9.91 -11.23 -0.27
C LYS A 38 9.58 -10.79 -1.70
N LEU A 39 8.90 -9.66 -1.86
CA LEU A 39 8.57 -9.14 -3.19
C LEU A 39 9.83 -8.86 -4.02
N SER A 40 10.86 -8.25 -3.42
CA SER A 40 12.14 -7.98 -4.10
C SER A 40 12.89 -9.27 -4.47
N GLN A 41 12.75 -10.34 -3.69
CA GLN A 41 13.33 -11.65 -4.01
C GLN A 41 12.64 -12.28 -5.22
N HIS A 42 11.30 -12.21 -5.30
CA HIS A 42 10.54 -12.77 -6.42
C HIS A 42 10.60 -11.89 -7.66
N PHE A 43 10.72 -10.59 -7.49
CA PHE A 43 10.77 -9.62 -8.58
C PHE A 43 11.87 -8.57 -8.34
N PRO A 44 13.14 -8.85 -8.69
CA PRO A 44 14.27 -7.96 -8.42
C PRO A 44 14.19 -6.58 -9.08
N ARG A 45 13.29 -6.40 -10.05
CA ARG A 45 13.06 -5.10 -10.74
C ARG A 45 11.94 -4.29 -10.12
N VAL A 46 11.37 -4.74 -8.98
CA VAL A 46 10.35 -3.95 -8.30
C VAL A 46 10.94 -2.62 -7.83
N ASN A 47 10.21 -1.56 -8.06
CA ASN A 47 10.56 -0.25 -7.53
C ASN A 47 9.68 0.04 -6.32
N ILE A 48 10.28 -0.02 -5.13
CA ILE A 48 9.63 0.32 -3.86
C ILE A 48 10.06 1.73 -3.49
N LEU A 49 9.09 2.63 -3.40
CA LEU A 49 9.36 4.04 -3.21
C LEU A 49 9.77 4.35 -1.77
N SER A 50 10.69 5.29 -1.62
CA SER A 50 11.11 5.83 -0.31
C SER A 50 11.72 4.82 0.67
N GLN A 51 12.36 3.73 0.19
CA GLN A 51 13.03 2.75 1.05
C GLN A 51 14.18 3.36 1.87
N ASN A 52 14.86 4.37 1.33
CA ASN A 52 16.07 4.95 1.90
C ASN A 52 15.81 6.14 2.85
N VAL A 53 14.56 6.40 3.20
CA VAL A 53 14.17 7.49 4.10
C VAL A 53 13.33 6.98 5.27
N SER A 54 13.28 7.74 6.36
CA SER A 54 12.38 7.46 7.46
C SER A 54 10.93 7.59 7.00
N ARG A 55 10.11 6.56 7.22
CA ARG A 55 8.72 6.49 6.79
C ARG A 55 7.87 5.70 7.78
N LEU A 56 6.56 5.82 7.66
CA LEU A 56 5.62 5.06 8.47
C LEU A 56 5.84 3.56 8.28
N GLY A 57 5.74 2.82 9.38
CA GLY A 57 5.98 1.38 9.40
C GLY A 57 4.92 0.54 8.70
N ASN A 58 3.73 1.07 8.50
CA ASN A 58 2.57 0.31 8.06
C ASN A 58 2.26 0.39 6.56
N THR A 59 2.99 1.19 5.78
CA THR A 59 2.65 1.42 4.36
C THR A 59 3.86 1.24 3.46
N SER A 60 3.66 0.55 2.35
CA SER A 60 4.61 0.43 1.25
C SER A 60 3.99 0.98 -0.04
N ALA A 61 4.73 1.79 -0.78
CA ALA A 61 4.36 2.27 -2.10
C ALA A 61 5.22 1.56 -3.15
N ILE A 62 4.58 0.79 -4.02
CA ILE A 62 5.27 -0.06 -5.00
C ILE A 62 4.80 0.24 -6.41
N VAL A 63 5.74 0.23 -7.35
CA VAL A 63 5.49 0.41 -8.78
C VAL A 63 5.46 -0.95 -9.46
N MET A 64 4.39 -1.26 -10.17
CA MET A 64 4.34 -2.42 -11.07
C MET A 64 4.65 -1.95 -12.49
N PRO A 65 5.81 -2.29 -13.05
CA PRO A 65 6.20 -1.83 -14.38
C PRO A 65 5.18 -2.23 -15.45
N GLY A 66 4.80 -1.28 -16.31
CA GLY A 66 3.90 -1.52 -17.43
C GLY A 66 2.43 -1.73 -17.06
N VAL A 67 2.03 -1.63 -15.80
CA VAL A 67 0.65 -1.89 -15.35
C VAL A 67 0.09 -0.68 -14.60
N LEU A 68 -0.95 -0.08 -15.17
CA LEU A 68 -1.63 1.06 -14.54
C LEU A 68 -2.17 0.70 -13.15
N ALA A 69 -2.02 1.60 -12.20
CA ALA A 69 -2.49 1.40 -10.82
C ALA A 69 -3.98 1.05 -10.72
N GLU A 70 -4.81 1.60 -11.61
CA GLU A 70 -6.24 1.26 -11.71
C GLU A 70 -6.45 -0.22 -12.06
N THR A 71 -5.72 -0.73 -13.04
CA THR A 71 -5.75 -2.15 -13.44
C THR A 71 -5.29 -3.06 -12.30
N GLN A 72 -4.25 -2.63 -11.58
CA GLN A 72 -3.76 -3.37 -10.42
C GLN A 72 -4.84 -3.45 -9.33
N VAL A 73 -5.44 -2.31 -8.94
CA VAL A 73 -6.48 -2.27 -7.90
C VAL A 73 -7.66 -3.17 -8.26
N MET A 74 -8.14 -3.11 -9.52
CA MET A 74 -9.22 -4.00 -9.97
C MET A 74 -8.81 -5.48 -9.93
N GLY A 75 -7.57 -5.80 -10.32
CA GLY A 75 -7.07 -7.18 -10.27
C GLY A 75 -6.97 -7.72 -8.86
N PHE A 76 -6.52 -6.92 -7.91
CA PHE A 76 -6.45 -7.28 -6.50
C PHE A 76 -7.83 -7.41 -5.86
N ASP A 77 -8.76 -6.48 -6.19
CA ASP A 77 -10.13 -6.50 -5.67
C ASP A 77 -10.88 -7.78 -6.09
N LEU A 78 -10.68 -8.26 -7.32
CA LEU A 78 -11.23 -9.53 -7.79
C LEU A 78 -10.72 -10.75 -7.01
N ASP A 79 -9.51 -10.69 -6.47
CA ASP A 79 -8.93 -11.72 -5.62
C ASP A 79 -9.19 -11.44 -4.11
N GLY A 80 -10.03 -10.44 -3.78
CA GLY A 80 -10.43 -10.11 -2.40
C GLY A 80 -9.38 -9.30 -1.62
N ILE A 81 -8.44 -8.65 -2.29
CA ILE A 81 -7.38 -7.84 -1.67
C ILE A 81 -7.67 -6.35 -1.89
N CYS A 82 -7.93 -5.62 -0.81
CA CYS A 82 -8.17 -4.18 -0.85
C CYS A 82 -6.87 -3.39 -0.82
N LEU A 83 -6.59 -2.63 -1.86
CA LEU A 83 -5.43 -1.76 -1.98
C LEU A 83 -5.85 -0.33 -2.33
N SER A 84 -4.88 0.58 -2.26
CA SER A 84 -5.07 1.98 -2.65
C SER A 84 -4.17 2.35 -3.83
N ALA A 85 -4.68 3.18 -4.73
CA ALA A 85 -3.91 3.77 -5.82
C ALA A 85 -3.99 5.30 -5.78
N GLY A 86 -2.96 5.97 -6.29
CA GLY A 86 -2.93 7.43 -6.40
C GLY A 86 -2.95 8.17 -5.07
N ALA A 87 -3.34 9.43 -5.12
CA ALA A 87 -3.59 10.26 -3.95
C ALA A 87 -5.02 10.06 -3.45
N ALA A 88 -5.23 10.09 -2.13
CA ALA A 88 -6.45 9.67 -1.44
C ALA A 88 -7.76 10.39 -1.85
N CYS A 89 -7.71 11.49 -2.58
CA CYS A 89 -8.87 12.36 -2.86
C CYS A 89 -9.19 12.53 -4.34
N SER A 90 -8.98 11.55 -5.19
CA SER A 90 -9.42 11.61 -6.59
C SER A 90 -10.82 11.06 -6.72
N SER A 91 -11.81 11.94 -6.89
CA SER A 91 -13.23 11.62 -7.11
C SER A 91 -13.42 10.60 -8.25
N GLY A 92 -13.42 9.30 -7.91
CA GLY A 92 -13.86 8.20 -8.77
C GLY A 92 -13.00 7.85 -9.99
N LYS A 93 -11.92 8.58 -10.29
CA LYS A 93 -10.96 8.23 -11.34
C LYS A 93 -9.56 8.18 -10.75
N VAL A 94 -8.88 7.07 -10.95
CA VAL A 94 -7.45 6.96 -10.56
C VAL A 94 -6.66 7.92 -11.44
N LYS A 95 -6.27 9.05 -10.86
CA LYS A 95 -5.41 10.04 -11.52
C LYS A 95 -3.96 9.74 -11.18
N ARG A 96 -3.05 10.26 -12.01
CA ARG A 96 -1.61 10.29 -11.68
C ARG A 96 -1.39 10.79 -10.26
N SER A 97 -0.52 10.14 -9.52
CA SER A 97 -0.23 10.55 -8.16
C SER A 97 0.63 11.81 -8.15
N HIS A 98 0.06 12.95 -7.78
CA HIS A 98 0.81 14.20 -7.64
C HIS A 98 1.95 14.10 -6.61
N VAL A 99 1.82 13.21 -5.63
CA VAL A 99 2.89 12.92 -4.65
C VAL A 99 4.07 12.25 -5.33
N VAL A 100 3.82 11.24 -6.17
CA VAL A 100 4.87 10.53 -6.91
C VAL A 100 5.46 11.44 -8.00
N GLU A 101 4.64 12.27 -8.66
CA GLU A 101 5.11 13.29 -9.61
C GLU A 101 6.11 14.26 -8.95
N ALA A 102 5.80 14.73 -7.73
CA ALA A 102 6.68 15.62 -6.97
C ALA A 102 8.02 14.97 -6.58
N MET A 103 8.13 13.64 -6.62
CA MET A 103 9.40 12.93 -6.40
C MET A 103 10.34 13.00 -7.61
N ASN A 104 9.86 13.44 -8.77
CA ASN A 104 10.63 13.57 -10.02
C ASN A 104 11.33 12.26 -10.47
N ILE A 105 10.68 11.12 -10.29
CA ILE A 105 11.22 9.79 -10.62
C ILE A 105 10.67 9.22 -11.94
N GLY A 106 10.05 10.06 -12.74
CA GLY A 106 9.50 9.72 -14.06
C GLY A 106 7.98 9.57 -14.07
N ASP A 107 7.43 9.41 -15.28
CA ASP A 107 5.98 9.36 -15.51
C ASP A 107 5.36 8.01 -15.12
N GLU A 108 6.03 6.93 -15.42
CA GLU A 108 5.54 5.57 -15.15
C GLU A 108 5.26 5.33 -13.66
N PRO A 109 6.14 5.69 -12.72
CA PRO A 109 5.82 5.58 -11.30
C PRO A 109 4.56 6.34 -10.89
N ALA A 110 4.31 7.53 -11.44
CA ALA A 110 3.15 8.33 -11.10
C ALA A 110 1.80 7.69 -11.49
N THR A 111 1.80 6.81 -12.50
CA THR A 111 0.61 6.11 -13.00
C THR A 111 0.48 4.67 -12.51
N ASN A 112 1.61 4.04 -12.14
CA ASN A 112 1.69 2.61 -11.86
C ASN A 112 1.90 2.27 -10.37
N THR A 113 1.93 3.28 -9.49
CA THR A 113 2.13 3.09 -8.05
C THR A 113 0.83 2.72 -7.35
N ILE A 114 0.86 1.62 -6.61
CA ILE A 114 -0.13 1.26 -5.61
C ILE A 114 0.44 1.42 -4.21
N ARG A 115 -0.44 1.53 -3.21
CA ARG A 115 -0.06 1.55 -1.80
C ARG A 115 -0.66 0.34 -1.09
N VAL A 116 0.22 -0.43 -0.46
CA VAL A 116 -0.12 -1.55 0.41
C VAL A 116 -0.03 -1.06 1.85
N SER A 117 -1.09 -1.23 2.61
CA SER A 117 -1.13 -0.85 4.02
C SER A 117 -1.44 -2.07 4.88
N PHE A 118 -0.64 -2.25 5.92
CA PHE A 118 -0.77 -3.34 6.88
C PHE A 118 -1.42 -2.82 8.16
N GLY A 119 -2.27 -3.63 8.76
CA GLY A 119 -2.88 -3.38 10.05
C GLY A 119 -2.36 -4.34 11.13
N TRP A 120 -2.82 -4.15 12.35
CA TRP A 120 -2.48 -5.02 13.49
C TRP A 120 -2.97 -6.46 13.34
N ASP A 121 -4.06 -6.67 12.56
CA ASP A 121 -4.60 -7.99 12.25
C ASP A 121 -3.93 -8.66 11.04
N SER A 122 -3.07 -7.92 10.31
CA SER A 122 -2.35 -8.49 9.17
C SER A 122 -1.41 -9.61 9.57
N THR A 123 -1.30 -10.62 8.71
CA THR A 123 -0.57 -11.86 8.96
C THR A 123 0.44 -12.17 7.84
N GLU A 124 1.43 -13.02 8.14
CA GLU A 124 2.41 -13.45 7.13
C GLU A 124 1.79 -14.25 5.97
N PRO A 125 0.81 -15.17 6.17
CA PRO A 125 0.15 -15.84 5.05
C PRO A 125 -0.55 -14.87 4.08
N GLU A 126 -1.10 -13.76 4.57
CA GLU A 126 -1.69 -12.74 3.71
C GLU A 126 -0.63 -12.01 2.86
N ILE A 127 0.60 -11.88 3.37
CA ILE A 127 1.72 -11.34 2.58
C ILE A 127 2.05 -12.27 1.42
N ASP A 128 2.12 -13.58 1.65
CA ASP A 128 2.42 -14.55 0.60
C ASP A 128 1.32 -14.53 -0.48
N PHE A 129 0.06 -14.50 -0.06
CA PHE A 129 -1.08 -14.38 -0.97
C PHE A 129 -1.05 -13.07 -1.78
N LEU A 130 -0.71 -11.95 -1.15
CA LEU A 130 -0.56 -10.66 -1.80
C LEU A 130 0.55 -10.70 -2.88
N ILE A 131 1.69 -11.32 -2.59
CA ILE A 131 2.81 -11.44 -3.54
C ILE A 131 2.43 -12.32 -4.72
N ASP A 132 1.82 -13.48 -4.47
CA ASP A 132 1.35 -14.38 -5.51
C ASP A 132 0.35 -13.70 -6.45
N THR A 133 -0.57 -12.92 -5.88
CA THR A 133 -1.54 -12.16 -6.66
C THR A 133 -0.85 -11.04 -7.47
N TRP A 134 0.13 -10.35 -6.88
CA TRP A 134 0.91 -9.34 -7.57
C TRP A 134 1.63 -9.92 -8.80
N LEU A 135 2.28 -11.08 -8.64
CA LEU A 135 2.96 -11.76 -9.74
C LEU A 135 1.99 -12.19 -10.84
N LYS A 136 0.83 -12.74 -10.48
CA LYS A 136 -0.23 -13.12 -11.45
C LYS A 136 -0.72 -11.91 -12.26
N ILE A 137 -0.97 -10.78 -11.61
CA ILE A 137 -1.41 -9.55 -12.29
C ILE A 137 -0.32 -9.07 -13.25
N TYR A 138 0.93 -9.02 -12.78
CA TYR A 138 2.07 -8.62 -13.58
C TYR A 138 2.25 -9.51 -14.83
N GLU A 139 2.22 -10.84 -14.66
CA GLU A 139 2.35 -11.78 -15.76
C GLU A 139 1.22 -11.66 -16.78
N ARG A 140 -0.04 -11.54 -16.32
CA ARG A 140 -1.19 -11.36 -17.21
C ARG A 140 -1.07 -10.08 -18.05
N ALA A 141 -0.65 -8.99 -17.45
CA ALA A 141 -0.52 -7.70 -18.12
C ALA A 141 0.66 -7.67 -19.10
N ASN A 142 1.73 -8.43 -18.84
CA ASN A 142 2.95 -8.44 -19.66
C ASN A 142 3.07 -9.68 -20.57
N LYS A 143 2.12 -10.62 -20.54
CA LYS A 143 2.00 -11.65 -21.58
C LYS A 143 1.63 -10.95 -22.89
N LYS A 144 2.61 -10.70 -23.76
CA LYS A 144 2.34 -10.37 -25.15
C LYS A 144 1.58 -11.55 -25.76
N ILE A 145 0.38 -11.26 -26.28
CA ILE A 145 -0.40 -12.14 -27.15
C ILE A 145 0.42 -12.42 -28.41
#